data_a717c1048bd53799ffee3e041409cc93
#
_entry.id   a717c1048bd53799ffee3e041409cc93
#
_cell.length_a   1.000
_cell.length_b   1.000
_cell.length_c   1.000
_cell.angle_alpha   90.00
_cell.angle_beta   90.00
_cell.angle_gamma   90.00
#
_symmetry.space_group_name_H-M   'P 1'
#
loop_
_entity.id
_entity.type
_entity.pdbx_description
1 polymer ?
#
loop_
_entity_poly.entity_id
_entity_poly.type
_entity_poly.pdbx_seq_one_letter_code
_entity_poly.pdbx_strand_id
1 'polypeptide(L)'
;MKKDDCIFCKLANGVFPTNSIYEDDTFNVILDAAPANPGHALILPKEHYTDVFEIDEETLGKAMILAKKIAKRQTEVLKCDGVNIIQNNKEAAG
;
A
#
# COMPACT_ATOMS: atom_id res chain seq x y z
N MET A 1 -3.37 10.97 11.67
CA MET A 1 -3.12 10.43 13.03
C MET A 1 -2.95 8.92 12.96
N LYS A 2 -1.94 8.39 13.66
CA LYS A 2 -1.69 6.96 13.73
C LYS A 2 -2.64 6.33 14.74
N LYS A 3 -3.05 5.09 14.51
CA LYS A 3 -4.00 4.39 15.36
C LYS A 3 -3.35 3.13 15.94
N ASP A 4 -3.29 3.03 17.26
CA ASP A 4 -2.55 1.97 17.96
C ASP A 4 -3.12 0.57 17.74
N ASP A 5 -4.42 0.45 17.50
CA ASP A 5 -5.08 -0.83 17.28
C ASP A 5 -5.18 -1.21 15.79
N CYS A 6 -4.57 -0.42 14.90
CA CYS A 6 -4.59 -0.70 13.47
C CYS A 6 -3.32 -1.44 13.07
N ILE A 7 -3.46 -2.68 12.59
CA ILE A 7 -2.32 -3.50 12.19
C ILE A 7 -1.56 -2.87 11.02
N PHE A 8 -2.27 -2.24 10.08
CA PHE A 8 -1.64 -1.59 8.94
C PHE A 8 -0.86 -0.34 9.35
N CYS A 9 -1.35 0.40 10.35
CA CYS A 9 -0.58 1.52 10.91
C CYS A 9 0.72 1.02 11.53
N LYS A 10 0.68 -0.11 12.24
CA LYS A 10 1.86 -0.71 12.83
C LYS A 10 2.85 -1.18 11.77
N LEU A 11 2.37 -1.80 10.69
CA LEU A 11 3.21 -2.21 9.58
C LEU A 11 3.83 -1.01 8.86
N ALA A 12 3.02 0.03 8.62
CA ALA A 12 3.48 1.22 7.91
C ALA A 12 4.55 1.99 8.68
N ASN A 13 4.50 1.95 10.01
CA ASN A 13 5.39 2.72 10.88
C ASN A 13 6.49 1.90 11.54
N GLY A 14 6.70 0.67 11.09
CA GLY A 14 7.84 -0.14 11.53
C GLY A 14 7.69 -0.79 12.89
N VAL A 15 6.49 -0.82 13.46
CA VAL A 15 6.24 -1.51 14.74
C VAL A 15 6.44 -3.01 14.57
N PHE A 16 6.03 -3.57 13.43
CA PHE A 16 6.28 -4.95 13.07
C PHE A 16 7.30 -5.02 11.93
N PRO A 17 8.17 -6.06 11.91
CA PRO A 17 9.09 -6.26 10.79
C PRO A 17 8.34 -6.48 9.48
N THR A 18 8.82 -5.87 8.40
CA THR A 18 8.22 -6.01 7.08
C THR A 18 9.31 -6.09 6.01
N ASN A 19 8.93 -6.57 4.82
CA ASN A 19 9.78 -6.49 3.64
C ASN A 19 9.44 -5.19 2.89
N SER A 20 9.98 -4.09 3.37
CA SER A 20 9.76 -2.78 2.76
C SER A 20 10.58 -2.66 1.48
N ILE A 21 9.93 -2.32 0.37
CA ILE A 21 10.59 -2.11 -0.92
C ILE A 21 10.71 -0.63 -1.26
N TYR A 22 9.98 0.22 -0.57
CA TYR A 22 10.05 1.67 -0.72
C TYR A 22 9.44 2.34 0.50
N GLU A 23 10.03 3.43 0.95
CA GLU A 23 9.51 4.18 2.08
C GLU A 23 9.84 5.66 1.92
N ASP A 24 8.86 6.51 2.22
CA ASP A 24 9.08 7.96 2.31
C ASP A 24 8.32 8.50 3.54
N ASP A 25 8.18 9.82 3.63
CA ASP A 25 7.51 10.45 4.77
C ASP A 25 6.02 10.13 4.85
N THR A 26 5.41 9.77 3.74
CA THR A 26 3.96 9.58 3.63
C THR A 26 3.56 8.11 3.56
N PHE A 27 4.37 7.27 2.89
CA PHE A 27 4.03 5.88 2.61
C PHE A 27 5.15 4.93 2.97
N ASN A 28 4.76 3.68 3.25
CA ASN A 28 5.65 2.54 3.27
C ASN A 28 5.06 1.50 2.33
N VAL A 29 5.83 1.03 1.37
CA VAL A 29 5.41 -0.01 0.43
C VAL A 29 6.09 -1.30 0.83
N ILE A 30 5.29 -2.30 1.17
CA ILE A 30 5.77 -3.60 1.64
C ILE A 30 5.27 -4.71 0.72
N LEU A 31 5.94 -5.86 0.78
CA LEU A 31 5.42 -7.07 0.13
C LEU A 31 4.43 -7.75 1.06
N ASP A 32 3.30 -8.20 0.50
CA ASP A 32 2.28 -8.89 1.26
C ASP A 32 2.85 -10.23 1.78
N ALA A 33 2.62 -10.52 3.06
CA ALA A 33 3.07 -11.75 3.69
C ALA A 33 2.36 -12.99 3.14
N ALA A 34 1.14 -12.82 2.62
CA ALA A 34 0.35 -13.90 2.04
C ALA A 34 -0.15 -13.49 0.65
N PRO A 35 0.77 -13.30 -0.31
CA PRO A 35 0.42 -12.76 -1.62
C PRO A 35 -0.35 -13.77 -2.47
N ALA A 36 -1.33 -13.26 -3.21
CA ALA A 36 -2.04 -14.06 -4.22
C ALA A 36 -1.10 -14.41 -5.39
N ASN A 37 -0.17 -13.49 -5.71
CA ASN A 37 0.82 -13.65 -6.77
C ASN A 37 2.16 -13.08 -6.31
N PRO A 38 3.29 -13.54 -6.89
CA PRO A 38 4.58 -12.92 -6.61
C PRO A 38 4.55 -11.42 -6.90
N GLY A 39 5.14 -10.63 -6.01
CA GLY A 39 5.19 -9.20 -6.16
C GLY A 39 3.95 -8.45 -5.71
N HIS A 40 3.00 -9.11 -5.05
CA HIS A 40 1.85 -8.42 -4.46
C HIS A 40 2.35 -7.43 -3.41
N ALA A 41 2.26 -6.14 -3.71
CA ALA A 41 2.74 -5.07 -2.85
C ALA A 41 1.58 -4.34 -2.21
N LEU A 42 1.80 -3.87 -0.98
CA LEU A 42 0.84 -3.05 -0.25
C LEU A 42 1.43 -1.64 -0.09
N ILE A 43 0.72 -0.64 -0.57
CA ILE A 43 1.09 0.76 -0.35
C ILE A 43 0.34 1.24 0.87
N LEU A 44 1.06 1.45 1.96
CA LEU A 44 0.49 1.80 3.26
C LEU A 44 0.79 3.25 3.60
N PRO A 45 -0.24 4.10 3.80
CA PRO A 45 -0.01 5.44 4.31
C PRO A 45 0.42 5.36 5.78
N LYS A 46 1.31 6.24 6.20
CA LYS A 46 1.80 6.29 7.59
C LYS A 46 0.76 6.88 8.53
N GLU A 47 -0.10 7.79 8.02
CA GLU A 47 -1.26 8.27 8.75
C GLU A 47 -2.40 7.26 8.63
N HIS A 48 -3.27 7.20 9.63
CA HIS A 48 -4.42 6.30 9.58
C HIS A 48 -5.55 6.92 8.77
N TYR A 49 -6.04 6.17 7.78
CA TYR A 49 -7.27 6.47 7.05
C TYR A 49 -8.10 5.19 7.01
N THR A 50 -9.38 5.30 7.34
CA THR A 50 -10.28 4.15 7.36
C THR A 50 -10.54 3.61 5.95
N ASP A 51 -10.70 4.52 4.98
CA ASP A 51 -11.02 4.17 3.60
C ASP A 51 -10.74 5.35 2.67
N VAL A 52 -11.06 5.17 1.38
CA VAL A 52 -10.85 6.20 0.36
C VAL A 52 -11.69 7.46 0.60
N PHE A 53 -12.79 7.34 1.34
CA PHE A 53 -13.66 8.48 1.60
C PHE A 53 -13.08 9.40 2.68
N GLU A 54 -12.23 8.87 3.56
CA GLU A 54 -11.60 9.66 4.62
C GLU A 54 -10.29 10.30 4.18
N ILE A 55 -9.54 9.64 3.29
CA ILE A 55 -8.23 10.13 2.87
C ILE A 55 -8.37 11.45 2.10
N ASP A 56 -7.45 12.38 2.32
CA ASP A 56 -7.42 13.63 1.59
C ASP A 56 -6.98 13.39 0.13
N GLU A 57 -7.44 14.26 -0.76
CA GLU A 57 -7.19 14.12 -2.20
C GLU A 57 -5.71 14.20 -2.55
N GLU A 58 -4.95 15.04 -1.87
CA GLU A 58 -3.51 15.16 -2.11
C GLU A 58 -2.80 13.85 -1.83
N THR A 59 -3.06 13.23 -0.68
CA THR A 59 -2.44 11.96 -0.31
C THR A 59 -2.91 10.84 -1.23
N LEU A 60 -4.19 10.82 -1.57
CA LEU A 60 -4.73 9.84 -2.51
C LEU A 60 -4.06 9.95 -3.87
N GLY A 61 -3.88 11.18 -4.38
CA GLY A 61 -3.19 11.41 -5.64
C GLY A 61 -1.74 10.91 -5.61
N LYS A 62 -1.03 11.18 -4.53
CA LYS A 62 0.35 10.69 -4.34
C LYS A 62 0.41 9.16 -4.30
N ALA A 63 -0.57 8.53 -3.66
CA ALA A 63 -0.66 7.06 -3.60
C ALA A 63 -0.81 6.47 -5.00
N MET A 64 -1.66 7.06 -5.84
CA MET A 64 -1.88 6.58 -7.20
C MET A 64 -0.64 6.78 -8.08
N ILE A 65 0.04 7.91 -7.94
CA ILE A 65 1.30 8.15 -8.65
C ILE A 65 2.34 7.12 -8.25
N LEU A 66 2.46 6.84 -6.95
CA LEU A 66 3.37 5.82 -6.45
C LEU A 66 2.99 4.43 -6.97
N ALA A 67 1.70 4.10 -7.00
CA ALA A 67 1.21 2.83 -7.53
C ALA A 67 1.63 2.63 -8.97
N LYS A 68 1.55 3.68 -9.79
CA LYS A 68 2.00 3.62 -11.18
C LYS A 68 3.50 3.28 -11.27
N LYS A 69 4.32 3.93 -10.45
CA LYS A 69 5.76 3.70 -10.46
C LYS A 69 6.12 2.29 -10.01
N ILE A 70 5.46 1.80 -8.97
CA ILE A 70 5.66 0.44 -8.46
C ILE A 70 5.22 -0.59 -9.51
N ALA A 71 4.05 -0.39 -10.11
CA ALA A 71 3.52 -1.29 -11.13
C ALA A 71 4.45 -1.37 -12.34
N LYS A 72 4.97 -0.24 -12.79
CA LYS A 72 5.92 -0.19 -13.89
C LYS A 72 7.17 -1.00 -13.56
N ARG A 73 7.72 -0.81 -12.37
CA ARG A 73 8.92 -1.53 -11.95
C ARG A 73 8.67 -3.03 -11.85
N GLN A 74 7.53 -3.43 -11.30
CA GLN A 74 7.15 -4.84 -11.18
C GLN A 74 7.01 -5.49 -12.56
N THR A 75 6.40 -4.79 -13.52
CA THR A 75 6.27 -5.28 -14.88
C THR A 75 7.64 -5.54 -15.51
N GLU A 76 8.60 -4.63 -15.31
CA GLU A 76 9.95 -4.78 -15.82
C GLU A 76 10.71 -5.95 -15.18
N VAL A 77 10.56 -6.11 -13.85
CA VAL A 77 11.34 -7.11 -13.10
C VAL A 77 10.70 -8.50 -13.19
N LEU A 78 9.38 -8.58 -13.03
CA LEU A 78 8.66 -9.85 -13.01
C LEU A 78 8.11 -10.27 -14.36
N LYS A 79 8.17 -9.37 -15.34
CA LYS A 79 7.71 -9.60 -16.72
C LYS A 79 6.26 -10.08 -16.77
N CYS A 80 5.41 -9.49 -15.94
CA CYS A 80 3.99 -9.82 -15.91
C CYS A 80 3.25 -9.19 -17.09
N ASP A 81 2.17 -9.84 -17.52
CA ASP A 81 1.38 -9.39 -18.66
C ASP A 81 0.39 -8.30 -18.32
N GLY A 82 0.08 -8.11 -17.04
CA GLY A 82 -0.84 -7.09 -16.59
C GLY A 82 -0.71 -6.85 -15.10
N VAL A 83 -1.34 -5.77 -14.63
CA VAL A 83 -1.29 -5.35 -13.23
C VAL A 83 -2.67 -4.88 -12.81
N ASN A 84 -3.11 -5.28 -11.63
CA ASN A 84 -4.32 -4.75 -11.00
C ASN A 84 -3.91 -3.83 -9.86
N ILE A 85 -4.60 -2.70 -9.74
CA ILE A 85 -4.46 -1.80 -8.61
C ILE A 85 -5.79 -1.87 -7.87
N ILE A 86 -5.74 -2.34 -6.62
CA ILE A 86 -6.94 -2.64 -5.84
C ILE A 86 -6.98 -1.76 -4.61
N GLN A 87 -8.13 -1.15 -4.36
CA GLN A 87 -8.39 -0.41 -3.14
C GLN A 87 -9.81 -0.75 -2.69
N ASN A 88 -9.92 -1.43 -1.55
CA ASN A 88 -11.20 -1.89 -1.02
C ASN A 88 -11.71 -0.93 0.05
N ASN A 89 -13.01 -0.66 0.04
CA ASN A 89 -13.63 0.26 0.98
C ASN A 89 -14.82 -0.41 1.65
N LYS A 90 -14.86 -0.34 2.98
CA LYS A 90 -15.90 -0.93 3.80
C LYS A 90 -15.80 -2.46 3.83
N GLU A 91 -16.42 -3.04 4.84
CA GLU A 91 -16.34 -4.48 5.08
C GLU A 91 -16.88 -5.31 3.93
N ALA A 92 -17.96 -4.85 3.29
CA ALA A 92 -18.59 -5.57 2.18
C ALA A 92 -17.68 -5.72 0.96
N ALA A 93 -16.69 -4.88 0.80
CA ALA A 93 -15.77 -4.94 -0.33
C ALA A 93 -14.57 -5.89 -0.08
N GLY A 94 -14.39 -6.31 1.14
CA GLY A 94 -13.26 -7.16 1.52
C GLY A 94 -12.24 -6.47 2.42
#